data_7d92f97e6c94b9661a53f11131f2da97
#
_entry.id   7d92f97e6c94b9661a53f11131f2da97
#
_cell.length_a   1.000
_cell.length_b   1.000
_cell.length_c   1.000
_cell.angle_alpha   90.00
_cell.angle_beta   90.00
_cell.angle_gamma   90.00
#
_symmetry.space_group_name_H-M   'P 1'
#
loop_
_entity.id
_entity.type
_entity.pdbx_description
1 polymer ?
#
loop_
_entity_poly.entity_id
_entity_poly.type
_entity_poly.pdbx_seq_one_letter_code
_entity_poly.pdbx_strand_id
1 'polypeptide(L)'
;MAQVMHIWRNNPKNATPYLESLGDPQRQTSEKQIIIDNLDDWKVITATWFEMAQYLSVLETLANDQNFAGRGKAALLCSKVAYCLENYEKALAFALDSDNNFSSTPRQDDFKEHDSL
;
A
#
# COMPACT_ATOMS: atom_id res chain seq x y z
N MET A 1 10.62 -3.45 -15.84
CA MET A 1 9.95 -3.52 -14.52
C MET A 1 8.43 -3.54 -14.66
N ALA A 2 7.83 -2.54 -15.30
CA ALA A 2 6.36 -2.44 -15.37
C ALA A 2 5.72 -3.62 -16.07
N GLN A 3 6.28 -4.08 -17.20
CA GLN A 3 5.72 -5.20 -17.94
C GLN A 3 5.83 -6.51 -17.15
N VAL A 4 6.93 -6.70 -16.45
CA VAL A 4 7.14 -7.89 -15.63
C VAL A 4 6.09 -7.94 -14.53
N MET A 5 5.86 -6.83 -13.84
CA MET A 5 4.86 -6.76 -12.78
C MET A 5 3.44 -6.91 -13.31
N HIS A 6 3.18 -6.37 -14.49
CA HIS A 6 1.86 -6.51 -15.11
C HIS A 6 1.53 -7.99 -15.35
N ILE A 7 2.49 -8.75 -15.83
CA ILE A 7 2.33 -10.19 -16.02
C ILE A 7 2.19 -10.90 -14.67
N TRP A 8 3.03 -10.54 -13.72
CA TRP A 8 3.01 -11.13 -12.37
C TRP A 8 1.66 -10.95 -11.68
N ARG A 9 0.99 -9.81 -11.89
CA ARG A 9 -0.30 -9.52 -11.27
C ARG A 9 -1.40 -10.51 -11.67
N ASN A 10 -1.26 -11.16 -12.81
CA ASN A 10 -2.26 -12.13 -13.26
C ASN A 10 -2.28 -13.38 -12.40
N ASN A 11 -1.15 -13.70 -11.77
CA ASN A 11 -1.03 -14.84 -10.86
C ASN A 11 -0.02 -14.48 -9.77
N PRO A 12 -0.40 -13.55 -8.86
CA PRO A 12 0.56 -13.03 -7.91
C PRO A 12 0.94 -14.06 -6.84
N LYS A 13 2.24 -14.23 -6.68
CA LYS A 13 2.83 -15.07 -5.65
C LYS A 13 4.27 -14.64 -5.45
N ASN A 14 4.81 -14.89 -4.27
CA ASN A 14 6.19 -14.56 -3.95
C ASN A 14 6.47 -13.07 -4.20
N ALA A 15 5.78 -12.23 -3.44
CA ALA A 15 5.92 -10.77 -3.53
C ALA A 15 7.19 -10.26 -2.85
N THR A 16 7.87 -11.07 -2.07
CA THR A 16 9.01 -10.67 -1.27
C THR A 16 10.08 -9.91 -2.05
N PRO A 17 10.50 -10.34 -3.26
CA PRO A 17 11.52 -9.57 -4.00
C PRO A 17 11.10 -8.14 -4.29
N TYR A 18 9.83 -7.90 -4.57
CA TYR A 18 9.33 -6.55 -4.81
C TYR A 18 9.29 -5.74 -3.52
N LEU A 19 8.91 -6.38 -2.43
CA LEU A 19 8.87 -5.73 -1.12
C LEU A 19 10.29 -5.35 -0.65
N GLU A 20 11.26 -6.20 -0.89
CA GLU A 20 12.65 -5.90 -0.59
C GLU A 20 13.14 -4.70 -1.40
N SER A 21 12.74 -4.61 -2.66
CA SER A 21 13.11 -3.48 -3.51
C SER A 21 12.58 -2.16 -2.95
N LEU A 22 11.41 -2.17 -2.33
CA LEU A 22 10.84 -0.97 -1.72
C LEU A 22 11.69 -0.44 -0.57
N GLY A 23 12.38 -1.33 0.13
CA GLY A 23 13.27 -0.94 1.23
C GLY A 23 14.70 -0.64 0.81
N ASP A 24 15.03 -0.81 -0.47
CA ASP A 24 16.38 -0.62 -0.97
C ASP A 24 16.64 0.86 -1.24
N PRO A 25 17.57 1.49 -0.49
CA PRO A 25 17.86 2.91 -0.70
C PRO A 25 18.49 3.23 -2.06
N GLN A 26 19.04 2.23 -2.73
CA GLN A 26 19.65 2.40 -4.06
C GLN A 26 18.63 2.34 -5.18
N ARG A 27 17.41 1.88 -4.90
CA ARG A 27 16.38 1.75 -5.92
C ARG A 27 15.75 3.10 -6.19
N GLN A 28 15.51 3.41 -7.46
CA GLN A 28 14.91 4.68 -7.86
C GLN A 28 13.46 4.79 -7.37
N THR A 29 13.05 6.00 -7.03
CA THR A 29 11.68 6.24 -6.55
C THR A 29 10.64 5.94 -7.62
N SER A 30 10.95 6.15 -8.89
CA SER A 30 10.05 5.82 -9.99
C SER A 30 9.76 4.32 -10.03
N GLU A 31 10.77 3.48 -9.78
CA GLU A 31 10.57 2.04 -9.71
C GLU A 31 9.71 1.67 -8.50
N LYS A 32 9.95 2.31 -7.37
CA LYS A 32 9.15 2.08 -6.16
C LYS A 32 7.69 2.43 -6.40
N GLN A 33 7.42 3.51 -7.12
CA GLN A 33 6.05 3.89 -7.47
C GLN A 33 5.37 2.82 -8.33
N ILE A 34 6.09 2.28 -9.30
CA ILE A 34 5.58 1.21 -10.15
C ILE A 34 5.23 -0.02 -9.30
N ILE A 35 6.10 -0.37 -8.39
CA ILE A 35 5.87 -1.51 -7.50
C ILE A 35 4.64 -1.27 -6.64
N ILE A 36 4.53 -0.10 -6.01
CA ILE A 36 3.38 0.24 -5.17
C ILE A 36 2.09 0.20 -5.99
N ASP A 37 2.10 0.77 -7.20
CA ASP A 37 0.92 0.79 -8.06
C ASP A 37 0.42 -0.62 -8.39
N ASN A 38 1.35 -1.55 -8.57
CA ASN A 38 0.99 -2.93 -8.89
C ASN A 38 0.60 -3.75 -7.65
N LEU A 39 1.17 -3.43 -6.49
CA LEU A 39 0.80 -4.12 -5.26
C LEU A 39 -0.55 -3.65 -4.72
N ASP A 40 -0.96 -2.42 -5.05
CA ASP A 40 -2.21 -1.85 -4.58
C ASP A 40 -3.39 -2.33 -5.44
N ASP A 41 -3.69 -3.61 -5.29
CA ASP A 41 -4.75 -4.30 -6.02
C ASP A 41 -5.24 -5.43 -5.11
N TRP A 42 -6.55 -5.47 -4.88
CA TRP A 42 -7.11 -6.46 -3.96
C TRP A 42 -6.80 -7.90 -4.37
N LYS A 43 -6.72 -8.17 -5.67
CA LYS A 43 -6.35 -9.50 -6.15
C LYS A 43 -4.93 -9.86 -5.69
N VAL A 44 -4.01 -8.91 -5.79
CA VAL A 44 -2.63 -9.08 -5.33
C VAL A 44 -2.57 -9.20 -3.82
N ILE A 45 -3.28 -8.31 -3.13
CA ILE A 45 -3.27 -8.25 -1.67
C ILE A 45 -3.82 -9.54 -1.07
N THR A 46 -4.95 -10.02 -1.57
CA THR A 46 -5.54 -11.25 -1.04
C THR A 46 -4.63 -12.46 -1.23
N ALA A 47 -3.79 -12.44 -2.27
CA ALA A 47 -2.87 -13.54 -2.53
C ALA A 47 -1.57 -13.44 -1.74
N THR A 48 -1.14 -12.22 -1.37
CA THR A 48 0.21 -12.01 -0.82
C THR A 48 0.24 -11.15 0.44
N TRP A 49 -0.91 -10.86 1.08
CA TRP A 49 -0.95 -9.96 2.23
C TRP A 49 -0.02 -10.40 3.36
N PHE A 50 0.15 -11.70 3.55
CA PHE A 50 1.00 -12.23 4.62
C PHE A 50 2.46 -11.88 4.40
N GLU A 51 2.92 -11.80 3.15
CA GLU A 51 4.27 -11.32 2.85
C GLU A 51 4.35 -9.81 3.08
N MET A 52 3.32 -9.08 2.62
CA MET A 52 3.28 -7.62 2.81
C MET A 52 3.28 -7.25 4.28
N ALA A 53 2.62 -8.05 5.12
CA ALA A 53 2.58 -7.81 6.55
C ALA A 53 3.98 -7.85 7.18
N GLN A 54 4.85 -8.71 6.67
CA GLN A 54 6.23 -8.80 7.15
C GLN A 54 7.05 -7.57 6.77
N TYR A 55 6.64 -6.86 5.73
CA TYR A 55 7.32 -5.64 5.26
C TYR A 55 6.51 -4.39 5.54
N LEU A 56 5.57 -4.48 6.49
CA LEU A 56 4.69 -3.35 6.78
C LEU A 56 5.48 -2.12 7.21
N SER A 57 6.57 -2.29 7.96
CA SER A 57 7.41 -1.17 8.37
C SER A 57 8.02 -0.44 7.17
N VAL A 58 8.38 -1.17 6.12
CA VAL A 58 8.89 -0.58 4.88
C VAL A 58 7.79 0.24 4.20
N LEU A 59 6.60 -0.34 4.12
CA LEU A 59 5.45 0.35 3.52
C LEU A 59 5.08 1.60 4.32
N GLU A 60 5.12 1.52 5.64
CA GLU A 60 4.84 2.66 6.51
C GLU A 60 5.88 3.78 6.32
N THR A 61 7.15 3.40 6.19
CA THR A 61 8.21 4.37 5.94
C THR A 61 7.94 5.16 4.65
N LEU A 62 7.54 4.48 3.59
CA LEU A 62 7.21 5.13 2.33
C LEU A 62 5.95 5.99 2.46
N ALA A 63 4.97 5.54 3.23
CA ALA A 63 3.74 6.29 3.44
C ALA A 63 4.01 7.59 4.20
N ASN A 64 5.04 7.62 5.03
CA ASN A 64 5.39 8.78 5.84
C ASN A 64 6.50 9.64 5.21
N ASP A 65 7.03 9.24 4.06
CA ASP A 65 8.10 9.98 3.39
C ASP A 65 7.51 11.14 2.59
N GLN A 66 7.71 12.35 3.09
CA GLN A 66 7.18 13.57 2.49
C GLN A 66 7.70 13.79 1.07
N ASN A 67 8.86 13.22 0.75
CA ASN A 67 9.49 13.39 -0.56
C ASN A 67 9.12 12.30 -1.55
N PHE A 68 8.38 11.30 -1.11
CA PHE A 68 7.96 10.21 -1.99
C PHE A 68 6.60 10.52 -2.60
N ALA A 69 6.56 10.69 -3.93
CA ALA A 69 5.33 11.06 -4.62
C ALA A 69 4.24 9.99 -4.48
N GLY A 70 4.62 8.74 -4.32
CA GLY A 70 3.68 7.63 -4.15
C GLY A 70 3.24 7.40 -2.71
N ARG A 71 3.51 8.30 -1.80
CA ARG A 71 3.23 8.07 -0.38
C ARG A 71 1.75 7.84 -0.08
N GLY A 72 0.86 8.52 -0.80
CA GLY A 72 -0.57 8.32 -0.60
C GLY A 72 -1.02 6.91 -0.95
N LYS A 73 -0.49 6.37 -2.05
CA LYS A 73 -0.78 4.99 -2.42
C LYS A 73 -0.13 4.00 -1.48
N ALA A 74 1.06 4.32 -0.96
CA ALA A 74 1.69 3.48 0.05
C ALA A 74 0.84 3.44 1.32
N ALA A 75 0.28 4.58 1.73
CA ALA A 75 -0.63 4.63 2.87
C ALA A 75 -1.89 3.80 2.62
N LEU A 76 -2.44 3.88 1.42
CA LEU A 76 -3.61 3.11 1.06
C LEU A 76 -3.31 1.61 1.08
N LEU A 77 -2.14 1.22 0.58
CA LEU A 77 -1.71 -0.17 0.64
C LEU A 77 -1.55 -0.64 2.08
N CYS A 78 -0.94 0.19 2.94
CA CYS A 78 -0.83 -0.11 4.37
C CYS A 78 -2.21 -0.33 5.00
N SER A 79 -3.18 0.50 4.62
CA SER A 79 -4.55 0.38 5.11
C SER A 79 -5.13 -0.99 4.74
N LYS A 80 -4.97 -1.39 3.50
CA LYS A 80 -5.51 -2.66 3.01
C LYS A 80 -4.85 -3.86 3.69
N VAL A 81 -3.53 -3.79 3.88
CA VAL A 81 -2.82 -4.85 4.59
C VAL A 81 -3.25 -4.92 6.05
N ALA A 82 -3.38 -3.76 6.70
CA ALA A 82 -3.85 -3.71 8.08
C ALA A 82 -5.25 -4.28 8.22
N TYR A 83 -6.10 -4.05 7.22
CA TYR A 83 -7.44 -4.63 7.17
C TYR A 83 -7.36 -6.17 7.14
N CYS A 84 -6.46 -6.72 6.32
CA CYS A 84 -6.26 -8.17 6.26
C CYS A 84 -5.75 -8.73 7.59
N LEU A 85 -5.01 -7.93 8.35
CA LEU A 85 -4.53 -8.29 9.68
C LEU A 85 -5.61 -8.09 10.76
N GLU A 86 -6.80 -7.63 10.37
CA GLU A 86 -7.90 -7.31 11.27
C GLU A 86 -7.55 -6.18 12.25
N ASN A 87 -6.58 -5.36 11.91
CA ASN A 87 -6.24 -4.16 12.67
C ASN A 87 -6.97 -2.96 12.08
N TYR A 88 -8.25 -2.83 12.43
CA TYR A 88 -9.13 -1.86 11.79
C TYR A 88 -8.82 -0.42 12.16
N GLU A 89 -8.31 -0.18 13.36
CA GLU A 89 -7.89 1.16 13.75
C GLU A 89 -6.75 1.67 12.86
N LYS A 90 -5.74 0.82 12.66
CA LYS A 90 -4.61 1.16 11.81
C LYS A 90 -5.04 1.30 10.36
N ALA A 91 -5.95 0.42 9.91
CA ALA A 91 -6.47 0.50 8.56
C ALA A 91 -7.16 1.83 8.31
N LEU A 92 -7.99 2.28 9.25
CA LEU A 92 -8.68 3.56 9.14
C LEU A 92 -7.70 4.73 9.14
N ALA A 93 -6.72 4.69 10.04
CA ALA A 93 -5.72 5.76 10.13
C ALA A 93 -4.96 5.93 8.81
N PHE A 94 -4.53 4.84 8.20
CA PHE A 94 -3.82 4.90 6.92
C PHE A 94 -4.73 5.36 5.78
N ALA A 95 -5.99 4.94 5.79
CA ALA A 95 -6.93 5.35 4.76
C ALA A 95 -7.19 6.86 4.82
N LEU A 96 -7.34 7.41 6.01
CA LEU A 96 -7.54 8.85 6.19
C LEU A 96 -6.30 9.63 5.77
N ASP A 97 -5.12 9.10 6.08
CA ASP A 97 -3.87 9.72 5.68
C ASP A 97 -3.73 9.75 4.16
N SER A 98 -4.13 8.66 3.50
CA SER A 98 -4.14 8.60 2.04
C SER A 98 -5.07 9.66 1.44
N ASP A 99 -6.26 9.82 1.99
CA ASP A 99 -7.21 10.83 1.55
C ASP A 99 -6.64 12.23 1.71
N ASN A 100 -6.00 12.49 2.83
CA ASN A 100 -5.39 13.80 3.07
C ASN A 100 -4.28 14.12 2.07
N ASN A 101 -3.62 13.10 1.53
CA ASN A 101 -2.56 13.29 0.57
C ASN A 101 -3.05 13.46 -0.86
N PHE A 102 -4.22 12.90 -1.19
CA PHE A 102 -4.72 12.88 -2.55
C PHE A 102 -5.87 13.83 -2.80
N SER A 103 -6.67 14.11 -1.79
CA SER A 103 -7.92 14.82 -1.97
C SER A 103 -7.98 16.01 -1.04
N SER A 104 -8.46 17.12 -1.58
CA SER A 104 -8.78 18.29 -0.77
C SER A 104 -10.10 18.11 -0.04
N THR A 105 -10.88 17.10 -0.44
CA THR A 105 -12.19 16.83 0.16
C THR A 105 -12.09 15.58 1.01
N PRO A 106 -12.23 15.68 2.32
CA PRO A 106 -12.19 14.51 3.18
C PRO A 106 -13.32 13.54 2.88
N ARG A 107 -13.01 12.25 2.96
CA ARG A 107 -13.99 11.19 2.76
C ARG A 107 -14.26 10.47 4.08
N GLN A 108 -14.21 11.21 5.14
CA GLN A 108 -14.41 10.67 6.48
C GLN A 108 -15.80 10.09 6.66
N ASP A 109 -16.79 10.64 5.97
CA ASP A 109 -18.16 10.16 6.09
C ASP A 109 -18.30 8.72 5.63
N ASP A 110 -17.60 8.34 4.56
CA ASP A 110 -17.61 6.97 4.07
C ASP A 110 -17.10 6.00 5.14
N PHE A 111 -16.00 6.37 5.80
CA PHE A 111 -15.43 5.56 6.84
C PHE A 111 -16.27 5.53 8.10
N LYS A 112 -16.89 6.66 8.42
CA LYS A 112 -17.78 6.73 9.57
C LYS A 112 -18.98 5.81 9.41
N GLU A 113 -19.54 5.74 8.23
CA GLU A 113 -20.67 4.86 7.95
C GLU A 113 -20.27 3.40 8.15
N HIS A 114 -19.10 3.02 7.66
CA HIS A 114 -18.60 1.67 7.86
C HIS A 114 -18.30 1.39 9.32
N ASP A 115 -17.76 2.38 10.00
CA ASP A 115 -17.37 2.24 11.39
C ASP A 115 -18.56 2.10 12.32
N SER A 116 -19.66 2.71 11.98
CA SER A 116 -20.87 2.66 12.81
C SER A 116 -21.63 1.36 12.66
N LEU A 117 -21.22 0.52 11.74
CA LEU A 117 -21.82 -0.78 11.57
C LEU A 117 -21.17 -1.82 12.47
#